data_81ed0faf245040d7529089202699ab8e
#
_entry.id   81ed0faf245040d7529089202699ab8e
#
_cell.length_a   1.000
_cell.length_b   1.000
_cell.length_c   1.000
_cell.angle_alpha   90.00
_cell.angle_beta   90.00
_cell.angle_gamma   90.00
#
_symmetry.space_group_name_H-M   'P 1'
#
loop_
_entity.id
_entity.type
_entity.pdbx_description
1 polymer ?
#
loop_
_entity_poly.entity_id
_entity_poly.type
_entity_poly.pdbx_seq_one_letter_code
_entity_poly.pdbx_strand_id
1 'polypeptide(L)'
;YEIMPSLVGSEMCIRDRDGYAFIAIGRPETAGCYCKINSYLKEVITMLSDKFDYVVIDGEAGIEQINRRVMEKVTHLLLVTDASKKGCQVVQTIKKVADELVMYDRIGVIANRIPDMEVAKLMDIGDLELLSVIQSDSKLAQADVLGENVFNLPDDAIIVEGAKKALVNMGIL
;
A
#
# COMPACT_ATOMS: atom_id res chain seq x y z
N TYR A 1 -3.76 -5.68 -24.90
CA TYR A 1 -2.64 -4.83 -25.37
C TYR A 1 -1.39 -5.26 -24.63
N GLU A 2 -0.53 -6.03 -25.30
CA GLU A 2 0.83 -6.29 -24.81
C GLU A 2 1.62 -4.99 -24.97
N ILE A 3 1.85 -4.29 -23.86
CA ILE A 3 2.84 -3.21 -23.84
C ILE A 3 4.21 -3.88 -23.76
N MET A 4 4.96 -3.72 -24.83
CA MET A 4 6.20 -4.42 -25.19
C MET A 4 7.20 -4.57 -24.03
N PRO A 5 7.68 -5.80 -23.76
CA PRO A 5 8.73 -6.07 -22.77
C PRO A 5 10.11 -5.51 -23.11
N SER A 6 10.28 -4.92 -24.30
CA SER A 6 11.63 -4.56 -24.82
C SER A 6 12.15 -3.19 -24.39
N LEU A 7 11.40 -2.39 -23.65
CA LEU A 7 11.80 -1.04 -23.25
C LEU A 7 12.28 -0.91 -21.80
N VAL A 8 12.15 -1.94 -21.02
CA VAL A 8 12.55 -1.92 -19.62
C VAL A 8 13.35 -3.17 -19.34
N GLY A 9 14.56 -3.01 -18.83
CA GLY A 9 15.41 -4.13 -18.44
C GLY A 9 14.65 -5.10 -17.50
N SER A 10 15.24 -6.23 -17.18
CA SER A 10 14.67 -7.38 -16.46
C SER A 10 13.94 -7.09 -15.14
N GLU A 11 13.72 -5.84 -14.79
CA GLU A 11 13.26 -5.34 -13.47
C GLU A 11 11.79 -4.89 -13.44
N MET A 12 11.08 -4.82 -14.57
CA MET A 12 9.66 -4.44 -14.60
C MET A 12 8.81 -5.52 -15.26
N CYS A 13 7.80 -6.00 -14.55
CA CYS A 13 6.81 -6.94 -15.06
C CYS A 13 5.44 -6.25 -15.12
N ILE A 14 4.83 -6.23 -16.31
CA ILE A 14 3.47 -5.73 -16.51
C ILE A 14 2.61 -6.93 -16.88
N ARG A 15 1.52 -7.16 -16.13
CA ARG A 15 0.50 -8.15 -16.45
C ARG A 15 -0.85 -7.45 -16.56
N ASP A 16 -1.47 -7.60 -17.70
CA ASP A 16 -2.81 -7.12 -17.97
C ASP A 16 -3.81 -8.29 -17.88
N ARG A 17 -4.94 -8.06 -17.24
CA ARG A 17 -6.08 -8.97 -17.17
C ARG A 17 -7.37 -8.17 -17.30
N ASP A 18 -8.46 -8.88 -17.56
CA ASP A 18 -9.79 -8.26 -17.64
C ASP A 18 -10.11 -7.49 -16.35
N GLY A 19 -10.12 -6.16 -16.47
CA GLY A 19 -10.48 -5.25 -15.40
C GLY A 19 -9.35 -4.72 -14.51
N TYR A 20 -8.13 -5.26 -14.59
CA TYR A 20 -7.01 -4.71 -13.86
C TYR A 20 -5.65 -4.93 -14.54
N ALA A 21 -4.71 -4.03 -14.31
CA ALA A 21 -3.32 -4.17 -14.70
C ALA A 21 -2.43 -4.24 -13.45
N PHE A 22 -1.46 -5.13 -13.43
CA PHE A 22 -0.48 -5.26 -12.34
C PHE A 22 0.91 -4.90 -12.85
N ILE A 23 1.59 -4.02 -12.13
CA ILE A 23 2.96 -3.60 -12.42
C ILE A 23 3.82 -3.88 -11.20
N ALA A 24 4.86 -4.66 -11.37
CA ALA A 24 5.87 -4.88 -10.34
C ALA A 24 7.22 -4.36 -10.81
N ILE A 25 7.94 -3.72 -9.90
CA ILE A 25 9.31 -3.25 -10.13
C ILE A 25 10.24 -4.04 -9.24
N GLY A 26 11.21 -4.72 -9.86
CA GLY A 26 12.26 -5.44 -9.16
C GLY A 26 13.29 -4.50 -8.54
N ARG A 27 14.11 -5.03 -7.63
CA ARG A 27 15.28 -4.30 -7.12
C ARG A 27 16.35 -4.24 -8.22
N PRO A 28 16.96 -3.07 -8.46
CA PRO A 28 18.09 -3.00 -9.37
C PRO A 28 19.26 -3.83 -8.83
N GLU A 29 19.78 -4.73 -9.64
CA GLU A 29 20.93 -5.59 -9.28
C GLU A 29 22.25 -4.81 -9.18
N THR A 30 22.30 -3.58 -9.68
CA THR A 30 23.49 -2.73 -9.65
C THR A 30 23.26 -1.47 -8.82
N ALA A 31 24.28 -1.06 -8.07
CA ALA A 31 24.31 0.16 -7.23
C ALA A 31 24.28 1.46 -8.05
N GLY A 32 23.44 1.53 -9.08
CA GLY A 32 23.34 2.65 -10.00
C GLY A 32 21.92 3.22 -10.11
N CYS A 33 21.74 4.42 -9.58
CA CYS A 33 20.64 5.33 -9.88
C CYS A 33 19.20 4.80 -9.77
N TYR A 34 18.72 4.61 -8.56
CA TYR A 34 17.28 4.60 -8.23
C TYR A 34 16.51 5.79 -8.86
N CYS A 35 17.20 6.90 -9.14
CA CYS A 35 16.60 8.09 -9.74
C CYS A 35 16.00 7.85 -11.12
N LYS A 36 16.63 7.04 -11.98
CA LYS A 36 16.10 6.74 -13.33
C LYS A 36 14.87 5.85 -13.25
N ILE A 37 14.91 4.82 -12.40
CA ILE A 37 13.79 3.88 -12.21
C ILE A 37 12.60 4.63 -11.61
N ASN A 38 12.83 5.50 -10.63
CA ASN A 38 11.78 6.30 -10.00
C ASN A 38 11.14 7.30 -10.97
N SER A 39 11.93 7.96 -11.83
CA SER A 39 11.39 8.86 -12.87
C SER A 39 10.51 8.10 -13.85
N TYR A 40 10.98 6.92 -14.27
CA TYR A 40 10.22 6.09 -15.20
C TYR A 40 8.93 5.53 -14.57
N LEU A 41 9.00 5.07 -13.32
CA LEU A 41 7.82 4.63 -12.58
C LEU A 41 6.78 5.75 -12.48
N LYS A 42 7.21 6.96 -12.17
CA LYS A 42 6.33 8.14 -12.12
C LYS A 42 5.64 8.40 -13.47
N GLU A 43 6.37 8.31 -14.58
CA GLU A 43 5.79 8.47 -15.92
C GLU A 43 4.76 7.37 -16.21
N VAL A 44 5.06 6.12 -15.88
CA VAL A 44 4.14 4.98 -16.09
C VAL A 44 2.88 5.14 -15.22
N ILE A 45 3.01 5.50 -13.95
CA ILE A 45 1.86 5.76 -13.06
C ILE A 45 1.01 6.88 -13.65
N THR A 46 1.62 7.98 -14.09
CA THR A 46 0.90 9.12 -14.69
C THR A 46 0.15 8.71 -15.95
N MET A 47 0.77 7.92 -16.83
CA MET A 47 0.12 7.44 -18.05
C MET A 47 -1.05 6.49 -17.79
N LEU A 48 -1.00 5.73 -16.71
CA LEU A 48 -2.01 4.73 -16.39
C LEU A 48 -3.14 5.31 -15.53
N SER A 49 -2.85 6.31 -14.70
CA SER A 49 -3.86 6.92 -13.82
C SER A 49 -5.08 7.45 -14.57
N ASP A 50 -4.90 7.91 -15.82
CA ASP A 50 -5.99 8.40 -16.65
C ASP A 50 -6.85 7.29 -17.29
N LYS A 51 -6.42 6.02 -17.16
CA LYS A 51 -7.06 4.87 -17.81
C LYS A 51 -7.82 3.96 -16.85
N PHE A 52 -7.63 4.14 -15.56
CA PHE A 52 -8.24 3.30 -14.53
C PHE A 52 -8.98 4.18 -13.53
N ASP A 53 -10.14 3.69 -13.05
CA ASP A 53 -10.91 4.37 -12.01
C ASP A 53 -10.14 4.42 -10.68
N TYR A 54 -9.31 3.41 -10.41
CA TYR A 54 -8.47 3.31 -9.22
C TYR A 54 -7.05 2.88 -9.57
N VAL A 55 -6.08 3.51 -8.91
CA VAL A 55 -4.68 3.10 -8.93
C VAL A 55 -4.23 2.85 -7.49
N VAL A 56 -3.89 1.61 -7.20
CA VAL A 56 -3.38 1.20 -5.88
C VAL A 56 -1.87 1.05 -5.96
N ILE A 57 -1.15 1.79 -5.13
CA ILE A 57 0.31 1.76 -5.06
C ILE A 57 0.72 1.10 -3.76
N ASP A 58 1.33 -0.09 -3.84
CA ASP A 58 1.94 -0.74 -2.69
C ASP A 58 3.33 -0.13 -2.47
N GLY A 59 3.41 0.71 -1.45
CA GLY A 59 4.67 1.29 -0.99
C GLY A 59 5.39 0.34 -0.06
N GLU A 60 6.68 0.13 -0.24
CA GLU A 60 7.49 -0.64 0.71
C GLU A 60 7.40 -0.08 2.14
N ALA A 61 7.75 -0.90 3.12
CA ALA A 61 7.72 -0.52 4.53
C ALA A 61 8.57 0.73 4.81
N GLY A 62 7.98 1.69 5.49
CA GLY A 62 8.66 2.88 6.01
C GLY A 62 8.58 4.11 5.10
N ILE A 63 9.38 5.12 5.46
CA ILE A 63 9.35 6.47 4.92
C ILE A 63 10.08 6.62 3.57
N GLU A 64 10.85 5.61 3.15
CA GLU A 64 11.75 5.75 2.01
C GLU A 64 11.03 6.02 0.69
N GLN A 65 9.86 5.45 0.47
CA GLN A 65 9.09 5.67 -0.76
C GLN A 65 8.61 7.12 -0.89
N ILE A 66 8.27 7.74 0.24
CA ILE A 66 7.91 9.16 0.30
C ILE A 66 9.15 10.01 0.03
N ASN A 67 10.26 9.72 0.69
CA ASN A 67 11.51 10.45 0.49
C ASN A 67 12.06 10.35 -0.95
N ARG A 68 11.80 9.25 -1.64
CA ARG A 68 12.22 9.05 -3.04
C ARG A 68 11.36 9.80 -4.05
N ARG A 69 10.31 10.49 -3.62
CA ARG A 69 9.38 11.26 -4.47
C ARG A 69 8.78 10.47 -5.62
N VAL A 70 8.59 9.17 -5.45
CA VAL A 70 7.88 8.34 -6.42
C VAL A 70 6.40 8.74 -6.45
N MET A 71 5.87 9.12 -5.28
CA MET A 71 4.51 9.60 -5.11
C MET A 71 4.53 11.05 -4.65
N GLU A 72 4.40 11.99 -5.58
CA GLU A 72 4.27 13.41 -5.23
C GLU A 72 2.82 13.79 -4.95
N LYS A 73 1.88 13.06 -5.51
CA LYS A 73 0.44 13.28 -5.34
C LYS A 73 -0.31 11.96 -5.30
N VAL A 74 -1.12 11.80 -4.28
CA VAL A 74 -2.12 10.72 -4.16
C VAL A 74 -3.41 11.31 -3.64
N THR A 75 -4.55 10.72 -3.93
CA THR A 75 -5.82 11.17 -3.33
C THR A 75 -5.95 10.67 -1.90
N HIS A 76 -5.54 9.41 -1.67
CA HIS A 76 -5.69 8.75 -0.37
C HIS A 76 -4.39 8.10 0.05
N LEU A 77 -3.92 8.39 1.25
CA LEU A 77 -2.72 7.78 1.83
C LEU A 77 -3.12 6.86 2.99
N LEU A 78 -3.01 5.57 2.77
CA LEU A 78 -3.32 4.53 3.75
C LEU A 78 -2.04 4.07 4.44
N LEU A 79 -1.93 4.29 5.74
CA LEU A 79 -0.83 3.81 6.56
C LEU A 79 -1.24 2.50 7.24
N VAL A 80 -0.41 1.49 7.14
CA VAL A 80 -0.68 0.19 7.77
C VAL A 80 0.35 -0.04 8.88
N THR A 81 -0.13 -0.38 10.08
CA THR A 81 0.72 -0.64 11.24
C THR A 81 0.20 -1.80 12.08
N ASP A 82 1.03 -2.36 12.91
CA ASP A 82 0.65 -3.25 14.01
C ASP A 82 0.41 -2.47 15.31
N ALA A 83 0.07 -3.17 16.40
CA ALA A 83 -0.16 -2.55 17.71
C ALA A 83 1.14 -2.19 18.46
N SER A 84 2.32 -2.44 17.90
CA SER A 84 3.57 -2.14 18.59
C SER A 84 3.78 -0.63 18.77
N LYS A 85 4.39 -0.25 19.89
CA LYS A 85 4.78 1.15 20.12
C LYS A 85 5.63 1.70 18.96
N LYS A 86 6.52 0.86 18.41
CA LYS A 86 7.37 1.24 17.28
C LYS A 86 6.54 1.47 16.02
N GLY A 87 5.59 0.60 15.72
CA GLY A 87 4.67 0.77 14.58
C GLY A 87 3.87 2.07 14.69
N CYS A 88 3.30 2.36 15.86
CA CYS A 88 2.59 3.61 16.12
C CYS A 88 3.49 4.85 15.94
N GLN A 89 4.73 4.81 16.40
CA GLN A 89 5.69 5.91 16.20
C GLN A 89 6.09 6.10 14.71
N VAL A 90 6.21 5.00 13.97
CA VAL A 90 6.54 5.04 12.53
C VAL A 90 5.41 5.73 11.76
N VAL A 91 4.14 5.39 11.97
CA VAL A 91 3.04 6.05 11.24
C VAL A 91 2.94 7.54 11.57
N GLN A 92 3.18 7.96 12.82
CA GLN A 92 3.26 9.38 13.18
C GLN A 92 4.42 10.09 12.46
N THR A 93 5.57 9.41 12.32
CA THR A 93 6.73 9.97 11.60
C THR A 93 6.43 10.07 10.10
N ILE A 94 5.81 9.04 9.52
CA ILE A 94 5.39 9.05 8.11
C ILE A 94 4.42 10.20 7.85
N LYS A 95 3.44 10.42 8.74
CA LYS A 95 2.50 11.55 8.64
C LYS A 95 3.22 12.88 8.52
N LYS A 96 4.19 13.15 9.41
CA LYS A 96 4.95 14.42 9.39
C LYS A 96 5.70 14.64 8.09
N VAL A 97 6.33 13.58 7.56
CA VAL A 97 7.07 13.69 6.30
C VAL A 97 6.13 13.74 5.10
N ALA A 98 5.00 13.05 5.15
CA ALA A 98 4.00 13.14 4.10
C ALA A 98 3.40 14.54 4.00
N ASP A 99 3.15 15.22 5.13
CA ASP A 99 2.67 16.61 5.16
C ASP A 99 3.63 17.59 4.47
N GLU A 100 4.92 17.27 4.45
CA GLU A 100 5.94 18.13 3.82
C GLU A 100 6.18 17.79 2.34
N LEU A 101 6.04 16.52 1.95
CA LEU A 101 6.54 16.02 0.68
C LEU A 101 5.47 15.47 -0.28
N VAL A 102 4.28 15.16 0.20
CA VAL A 102 3.22 14.53 -0.58
C VAL A 102 1.95 15.37 -0.55
N MET A 103 1.37 15.60 -1.71
CA MET A 103 0.01 16.15 -1.78
C MET A 103 -0.99 14.99 -1.67
N TYR A 104 -1.85 15.04 -0.65
CA TYR A 104 -2.93 14.07 -0.47
C TYR A 104 -4.20 14.77 0.03
N ASP A 105 -5.36 14.20 -0.32
CA ASP A 105 -6.65 14.72 0.11
C ASP A 105 -7.05 14.16 1.48
N ARG A 106 -6.76 12.86 1.70
CA ARG A 106 -7.04 12.16 2.96
C ARG A 106 -5.90 11.22 3.35
N ILE A 107 -5.70 11.08 4.68
CA ILE A 107 -4.76 10.14 5.27
C ILE A 107 -5.43 9.42 6.45
N GLY A 108 -5.10 8.14 6.64
CA GLY A 108 -5.58 7.39 7.79
C GLY A 108 -4.82 6.09 8.01
N VAL A 109 -5.10 5.43 9.11
CA VAL A 109 -4.38 4.26 9.60
C VAL A 109 -5.27 3.01 9.58
N ILE A 110 -4.72 1.91 9.09
CA ILE A 110 -5.24 0.56 9.29
C ILE A 110 -4.35 -0.12 10.33
N ALA A 111 -4.94 -0.52 11.46
CA ALA A 111 -4.27 -1.35 12.45
C ALA A 111 -4.43 -2.82 12.04
N ASN A 112 -3.34 -3.48 11.67
CA ASN A 112 -3.34 -4.84 11.14
C ASN A 112 -2.67 -5.83 12.10
N ARG A 113 -3.08 -7.09 12.07
CA ARG A 113 -2.57 -8.16 12.93
C ARG A 113 -2.76 -7.86 14.42
N ILE A 114 -3.87 -7.27 14.77
CA ILE A 114 -4.19 -6.92 16.16
C ILE A 114 -4.66 -8.17 16.90
N PRO A 115 -4.07 -8.50 18.07
CA PRO A 115 -4.46 -9.69 18.81
C PRO A 115 -5.92 -9.65 19.28
N ASP A 116 -6.32 -8.52 19.85
CA ASP A 116 -7.68 -8.26 20.32
C ASP A 116 -8.00 -6.76 20.34
N MET A 117 -9.27 -6.41 20.51
CA MET A 117 -9.74 -5.02 20.46
C MET A 117 -9.30 -4.18 21.66
N GLU A 118 -8.96 -4.79 22.80
CA GLU A 118 -8.45 -4.05 23.96
C GLU A 118 -7.05 -3.51 23.67
N VAL A 119 -6.23 -4.30 22.96
CA VAL A 119 -4.90 -3.84 22.50
C VAL A 119 -5.05 -2.68 21.51
N ALA A 120 -6.04 -2.73 20.61
CA ALA A 120 -6.28 -1.64 19.67
C ALA A 120 -6.58 -0.31 20.38
N LYS A 121 -7.29 -0.32 21.49
CA LYS A 121 -7.61 0.88 22.29
C LYS A 121 -6.39 1.52 22.95
N LEU A 122 -5.30 0.79 23.11
CA LEU A 122 -4.06 1.28 23.72
C LEU A 122 -3.10 1.88 22.69
N MET A 123 -3.42 1.80 21.41
CA MET A 123 -2.57 2.34 20.36
C MET A 123 -2.57 3.87 20.38
N ASP A 124 -1.39 4.45 20.39
CA ASP A 124 -1.18 5.90 20.23
C ASP A 124 -0.69 6.20 18.81
N ILE A 125 -1.60 6.59 17.96
CA ILE A 125 -1.32 6.99 16.57
C ILE A 125 -1.37 8.50 16.36
N GLY A 126 -1.38 9.29 17.46
CA GLY A 126 -1.46 10.75 17.41
C GLY A 126 -2.81 11.24 16.90
N ASP A 127 -2.78 12.21 15.99
CA ASP A 127 -3.96 12.83 15.36
C ASP A 127 -4.47 12.09 14.10
N LEU A 128 -3.90 10.93 13.78
CA LEU A 128 -4.31 10.12 12.64
C LEU A 128 -5.67 9.43 12.89
N GLU A 129 -6.51 9.39 11.86
CA GLU A 129 -7.78 8.67 11.90
C GLU A 129 -7.53 7.15 11.81
N LEU A 130 -8.08 6.38 12.76
CA LEU A 130 -8.08 4.93 12.71
C LEU A 130 -9.25 4.43 11.84
N LEU A 131 -8.95 4.05 10.61
CA LEU A 131 -9.94 3.65 9.61
C LEU A 131 -10.50 2.25 9.87
N SER A 132 -9.64 1.32 10.26
CA SER A 132 -10.02 -0.06 10.51
C SER A 132 -9.03 -0.75 11.45
N VAL A 133 -9.56 -1.72 12.20
CA VAL A 133 -8.77 -2.66 13.01
C VAL A 133 -9.00 -4.05 12.43
N ILE A 134 -7.93 -4.67 11.98
CA ILE A 134 -7.93 -6.03 11.41
C ILE A 134 -7.24 -6.95 12.40
N GLN A 135 -8.01 -7.87 12.96
CA GLN A 135 -7.46 -8.84 13.89
C GLN A 135 -6.59 -9.88 13.20
N SER A 136 -5.73 -10.52 13.99
CA SER A 136 -4.92 -11.64 13.51
C SER A 136 -5.83 -12.79 13.07
N ASP A 137 -5.59 -13.29 11.84
CA ASP A 137 -6.33 -14.38 11.24
C ASP A 137 -5.41 -15.59 11.01
N SER A 138 -5.66 -16.68 11.74
CA SER A 138 -4.87 -17.91 11.61
C SER A 138 -5.07 -18.60 10.25
N LYS A 139 -6.26 -18.47 9.64
CA LYS A 139 -6.54 -19.04 8.30
C LYS A 139 -5.75 -18.31 7.23
N LEU A 140 -5.71 -16.97 7.30
CA LEU A 140 -4.89 -16.17 6.40
C LEU A 140 -3.40 -16.51 6.56
N ALA A 141 -2.92 -16.66 7.81
CA ALA A 141 -1.54 -17.05 8.06
C ALA A 141 -1.20 -18.43 7.49
N GLN A 142 -2.12 -19.40 7.55
CA GLN A 142 -1.95 -20.72 6.93
C GLN A 142 -1.93 -20.63 5.40
N ALA A 143 -2.85 -19.87 4.80
CA ALA A 143 -2.91 -19.67 3.36
C ALA A 143 -1.61 -19.03 2.84
N ASP A 144 -1.06 -18.06 3.56
CA ASP A 144 0.21 -17.40 3.22
C ASP A 144 1.38 -18.38 3.25
N VAL A 145 1.49 -19.22 4.28
CA VAL A 145 2.52 -20.28 4.38
C VAL A 145 2.39 -21.32 3.26
N LEU A 146 1.17 -21.64 2.85
CA LEU A 146 0.91 -22.60 1.76
C LEU A 146 1.06 -21.97 0.36
N GLY A 147 1.25 -20.67 0.27
CA GLY A 147 1.31 -19.94 -0.99
C GLY A 147 -0.03 -19.90 -1.74
N GLU A 148 -1.13 -19.96 -1.01
CA GLU A 148 -2.47 -19.88 -1.59
C GLU A 148 -2.76 -18.47 -2.12
N ASN A 149 -3.55 -18.42 -3.19
CA ASN A 149 -3.90 -17.14 -3.79
C ASN A 149 -4.92 -16.39 -2.93
N VAL A 150 -4.61 -15.16 -2.56
CA VAL A 150 -5.50 -14.28 -1.78
C VAL A 150 -6.86 -14.02 -2.45
N PHE A 151 -6.97 -14.15 -3.76
CA PHE A 151 -8.25 -14.08 -4.48
C PHE A 151 -9.20 -15.26 -4.18
N ASN A 152 -8.70 -16.32 -3.55
CA ASN A 152 -9.51 -17.45 -3.08
C ASN A 152 -10.09 -17.22 -1.68
N LEU A 153 -9.74 -16.12 -1.01
CA LEU A 153 -10.32 -15.79 0.27
C LEU A 153 -11.82 -15.50 0.13
N PRO A 154 -12.63 -15.97 1.06
CA PRO A 154 -14.06 -15.66 1.07
C PRO A 154 -14.28 -14.16 1.34
N ASP A 155 -15.39 -13.63 0.83
CA ASP A 155 -15.75 -12.22 0.97
C ASP A 155 -15.92 -11.75 2.42
N ASP A 156 -16.24 -12.68 3.33
CA ASP A 156 -16.38 -12.48 4.77
C ASP A 156 -15.07 -12.74 5.56
N ALA A 157 -13.96 -12.94 4.88
CA ALA A 157 -12.67 -13.04 5.56
C ALA A 157 -12.34 -11.74 6.33
N ILE A 158 -11.81 -11.87 7.53
CA ILE A 158 -11.49 -10.74 8.43
C ILE A 158 -10.67 -9.66 7.71
N ILE A 159 -9.69 -10.06 6.92
CA ILE A 159 -8.84 -9.12 6.17
C ILE A 159 -9.64 -8.40 5.08
N VAL A 160 -10.54 -9.08 4.38
CA VAL A 160 -11.37 -8.51 3.30
C VAL A 160 -12.37 -7.51 3.89
N GLU A 161 -13.09 -7.88 4.95
CA GLU A 161 -14.02 -6.98 5.62
C GLU A 161 -13.31 -5.78 6.25
N GLY A 162 -12.15 -6.00 6.86
CA GLY A 162 -11.35 -4.94 7.42
C GLY A 162 -10.84 -3.94 6.37
N ALA A 163 -10.43 -4.43 5.21
CA ALA A 163 -10.04 -3.59 4.08
C ALA A 163 -11.24 -2.81 3.51
N LYS A 164 -12.38 -3.46 3.28
CA LYS A 164 -13.62 -2.80 2.84
C LYS A 164 -14.02 -1.68 3.80
N LYS A 165 -14.00 -1.95 5.11
CA LYS A 165 -14.31 -0.94 6.13
C LYS A 165 -13.37 0.26 6.07
N ALA A 166 -12.08 0.02 5.87
CA ALA A 166 -11.11 1.11 5.73
C ALA A 166 -11.41 1.97 4.49
N LEU A 167 -11.75 1.37 3.35
CA LEU A 167 -12.09 2.07 2.12
C LEU A 167 -13.38 2.89 2.26
N VAL A 168 -14.42 2.35 2.93
CA VAL A 168 -15.65 3.08 3.25
C VAL A 168 -15.36 4.27 4.14
N ASN A 169 -14.62 4.08 5.24
CA ASN A 169 -14.26 5.17 6.15
C ASN A 169 -13.38 6.23 5.49
N MET A 170 -12.62 5.84 4.46
CA MET A 170 -11.81 6.75 3.65
C MET A 170 -12.64 7.47 2.57
N GLY A 171 -13.89 7.07 2.35
CA GLY A 171 -14.77 7.66 1.33
C GLY A 171 -14.42 7.26 -0.10
N ILE A 172 -13.81 6.08 -0.27
CA ILE A 172 -13.47 5.50 -1.57
C ILE A 172 -14.59 4.59 -2.08
N LEU A 173 -15.30 3.91 -1.16
CA LEU A 173 -16.46 3.07 -1.43
C LEU A 173 -17.72 3.64 -0.81
#